data_721dc543e7c9255ec9449c1df65cd69b
#
_entry.id   721dc543e7c9255ec9449c1df65cd69b
#
_cell.length_a   1.000
_cell.length_b   1.000
_cell.length_c   1.000
_cell.angle_alpha   90.00
_cell.angle_beta   90.00
_cell.angle_gamma   90.00
#
_symmetry.space_group_name_H-M   'P 1'
#
loop_
_entity.id
_entity.type
_entity.pdbx_description
1 polymer ?
#
loop_
_entity_poly.entity_id
_entity_poly.type
_entity_poly.pdbx_seq_one_letter_code
_entity_poly.pdbx_strand_id
1 'polypeptide(L)'
;SNNGCKYRKLLLIMLITVNKSVKELKEEYKKSFGTELRVYNGRSEADEAATLSELGVTNEGTVECRGSLTVGSFVSKLHKKYGLKVKVFTPDNWVSVLAGISLAKAAGLKKQISHREMESYISYIRHDCEIY
;
A
#
# COMPACT_ATOMS: atom_id res chain seq x y z
N SER A 1 -10.49 -23.79 -1.12
CA SER A 1 -10.63 -23.38 -1.50
C SER A 1 -10.52 -22.59 -1.79
N ASN A 2 -10.51 -22.55 -1.87
CA ASN A 2 -10.43 -21.83 -2.18
C ASN A 2 -11.01 -21.20 -2.60
N ASN A 3 -11.42 -21.37 -2.81
CA ASN A 3 -12.02 -20.80 -3.34
C ASN A 3 -12.43 -19.71 -3.16
N GLY A 4 -12.48 -19.49 -2.48
CA GLY A 4 -13.15 -18.30 -2.34
C GLY A 4 -12.44 -17.09 -2.57
N CYS A 5 -11.58 -16.72 -1.77
CA CYS A 5 -10.88 -15.44 -1.93
C CYS A 5 -9.49 -15.64 -2.51
N LYS A 6 -9.35 -15.36 -3.80
CA LYS A 6 -8.04 -15.51 -4.43
C LYS A 6 -7.01 -14.51 -3.92
N TYR A 7 -7.44 -13.42 -3.31
CA TYR A 7 -6.51 -12.43 -2.78
C TYR A 7 -5.72 -12.94 -1.59
N ARG A 8 -6.17 -14.01 -0.96
CA ARG A 8 -5.47 -14.56 0.19
C ARG A 8 -4.08 -15.09 -0.15
N LYS A 9 -3.84 -15.39 -1.43
CA LYS A 9 -2.54 -15.89 -1.86
C LYS A 9 -1.53 -14.78 -2.06
N LEU A 10 -2.00 -13.54 -2.13
CA LEU A 10 -1.14 -12.40 -2.35
C LEU A 10 -0.66 -11.91 -0.98
N LEU A 11 0.56 -12.23 -0.67
CA LEU A 11 1.16 -11.87 0.61
C LEU A 11 2.54 -11.30 0.41
N LEU A 12 2.77 -10.16 1.00
CA LEU A 12 4.09 -9.55 1.05
C LEU A 12 4.47 -9.29 2.49
N ILE A 13 5.69 -9.68 2.84
CA ILE A 13 6.25 -9.31 4.13
C ILE A 13 7.31 -8.26 3.84
N MET A 14 6.99 -7.00 4.19
CA MET A 14 7.91 -5.89 3.97
C MET A 14 8.82 -5.71 5.17
N LEU A 15 10.12 -5.68 4.91
CA LEU A 15 11.07 -5.43 5.97
C LEU A 15 11.31 -3.92 6.08
N ILE A 16 11.07 -3.38 7.26
CA ILE A 16 11.32 -1.97 7.54
C ILE A 16 12.61 -1.87 8.33
N THR A 17 13.62 -1.27 7.74
CA THR A 17 14.90 -1.02 8.42
C THR A 17 15.22 0.45 8.29
N VAL A 18 15.97 0.97 9.25
CA VAL A 18 16.27 2.40 9.28
C VAL A 18 17.19 2.82 8.13
N ASN A 19 17.97 1.90 7.60
CA ASN A 19 18.90 2.19 6.51
C ASN A 19 18.32 2.00 5.11
N LYS A 20 17.09 1.47 5.02
CA LYS A 20 16.45 1.29 3.72
C LYS A 20 16.14 2.65 3.11
N SER A 21 16.41 2.80 1.81
CA SER A 21 16.09 4.04 1.13
C SER A 21 14.62 4.10 0.74
N VAL A 22 14.13 5.31 0.55
CA VAL A 22 12.78 5.52 0.04
C VAL A 22 12.61 4.81 -1.29
N LYS A 23 13.61 4.92 -2.16
CA LYS A 23 13.56 4.26 -3.47
C LYS A 23 13.40 2.75 -3.33
N GLU A 24 14.17 2.12 -2.45
CA GLU A 24 14.07 0.69 -2.23
C GLU A 24 12.70 0.27 -1.74
N LEU A 25 12.13 1.04 -0.83
CA LEU A 25 10.79 0.75 -0.32
C LEU A 25 9.74 0.83 -1.43
N LYS A 26 9.82 1.88 -2.25
CA LYS A 26 8.86 2.07 -3.35
C LYS A 26 8.97 0.95 -4.38
N GLU A 27 10.18 0.55 -4.72
CA GLU A 27 10.40 -0.52 -5.70
C GLU A 27 9.91 -1.86 -5.18
N GLU A 28 10.19 -2.13 -3.92
CA GLU A 28 9.74 -3.37 -3.30
C GLU A 28 8.22 -3.48 -3.32
N TYR A 29 7.55 -2.38 -2.97
CA TYR A 29 6.10 -2.36 -2.96
C TYR A 29 5.54 -2.53 -4.37
N LYS A 30 6.07 -1.79 -5.33
CA LYS A 30 5.59 -1.86 -6.71
C LYS A 30 5.78 -3.25 -7.30
N LYS A 31 6.91 -3.87 -7.04
CA LYS A 31 7.19 -5.21 -7.53
C LYS A 31 6.19 -6.22 -7.00
N SER A 32 5.76 -6.06 -5.76
CA SER A 32 4.87 -7.02 -5.12
C SER A 32 3.40 -6.78 -5.40
N PHE A 33 2.98 -5.53 -5.46
CA PHE A 33 1.56 -5.21 -5.60
C PHE A 33 1.19 -4.50 -6.89
N GLY A 34 2.17 -4.04 -7.65
CA GLY A 34 1.89 -3.45 -8.97
C GLY A 34 1.36 -2.03 -8.95
N THR A 35 1.31 -1.38 -7.80
CA THR A 35 0.86 0.00 -7.67
C THR A 35 2.02 0.89 -7.24
N GLU A 36 1.83 2.19 -7.38
CA GLU A 36 2.86 3.15 -6.97
C GLU A 36 2.71 3.50 -5.51
N LEU A 37 3.82 3.57 -4.82
CA LEU A 37 3.85 4.04 -3.44
C LEU A 37 4.53 5.40 -3.41
N ARG A 38 3.90 6.37 -2.75
CA ARG A 38 4.54 7.66 -2.50
C ARG A 38 4.84 7.77 -1.03
N VAL A 39 6.03 8.21 -0.72
CA VAL A 39 6.51 8.34 0.66
C VAL A 39 6.72 9.83 0.94
N TYR A 40 6.29 10.28 2.10
CA TYR A 40 6.28 11.70 2.42
C TYR A 40 7.18 12.03 3.58
N ASN A 41 7.77 13.22 3.50
CA ASN A 41 8.48 13.84 4.61
C ASN A 41 7.71 15.12 4.92
N GLY A 42 6.85 15.04 5.94
CA GLY A 42 5.92 16.14 6.18
C GLY A 42 4.91 16.24 5.05
N ARG A 43 4.85 17.40 4.41
CA ARG A 43 3.89 17.65 3.32
C ARG A 43 4.45 17.36 1.94
N SER A 44 5.74 17.17 1.85
CA SER A 44 6.41 16.96 0.55
C SER A 44 6.79 15.52 0.37
N GLU A 45 6.87 15.08 -0.88
CA GLU A 45 7.39 13.76 -1.15
C GLU A 45 8.85 13.70 -0.73
N ALA A 46 9.22 12.59 -0.11
CA ALA A 46 10.59 12.39 0.34
C ALA A 46 11.53 12.17 -0.84
N ASP A 47 12.76 12.62 -0.68
CA ASP A 47 13.82 12.34 -1.63
C ASP A 47 14.02 10.81 -1.70
N GLU A 48 14.08 10.27 -2.90
CA GLU A 48 14.24 8.82 -3.07
C GLU A 48 15.56 8.29 -2.52
N ALA A 49 16.56 9.13 -2.43
CA ALA A 49 17.84 8.75 -1.84
C ALA A 49 17.83 8.78 -0.31
N ALA A 50 16.81 9.40 0.28
CA ALA A 50 16.74 9.49 1.74
C ALA A 50 16.52 8.10 2.35
N THR A 51 17.06 7.89 3.54
CA THR A 51 16.81 6.66 4.29
C THR A 51 15.58 6.86 5.15
N LEU A 52 14.98 5.75 5.57
CA LEU A 52 13.83 5.82 6.45
C LEU A 52 14.20 6.46 7.79
N SER A 53 15.44 6.26 8.23
CA SER A 53 15.94 6.94 9.43
C SER A 53 15.87 8.46 9.29
N GLU A 54 16.19 8.98 8.12
CA GLU A 54 16.13 10.42 7.88
C GLU A 54 14.71 10.95 7.89
N LEU A 55 13.74 10.09 7.70
CA LEU A 55 12.33 10.45 7.79
C LEU A 55 11.77 10.29 9.20
N GLY A 56 12.61 9.92 10.15
CA GLY A 56 12.20 9.78 11.53
C GLY A 56 11.83 8.36 11.96
N VAL A 57 12.03 7.38 11.10
CA VAL A 57 11.77 5.99 11.47
C VAL A 57 12.84 5.51 12.43
N THR A 58 12.43 5.05 13.61
CA THR A 58 13.35 4.55 14.63
C THR A 58 13.15 3.08 14.93
N ASN A 59 11.98 2.53 14.59
CA ASN A 59 11.66 1.14 14.84
C ASN A 59 11.95 0.31 13.59
N GLU A 60 12.40 -0.92 13.81
CA GLU A 60 12.58 -1.86 12.72
C GLU A 60 11.66 -3.05 12.91
N GLY A 61 11.32 -3.71 11.84
CA GLY A 61 10.46 -4.87 11.91
C GLY A 61 9.89 -5.23 10.56
N THR A 62 8.83 -6.02 10.57
CA THR A 62 8.16 -6.44 9.34
C THR A 62 6.72 -5.99 9.33
N VAL A 63 6.20 -5.74 8.14
CA VAL A 63 4.79 -5.45 7.93
C VAL A 63 4.25 -6.53 7.00
N GLU A 64 3.23 -7.22 7.46
CA GLU A 64 2.58 -8.24 6.65
C GLU A 64 1.47 -7.57 5.85
N CYS A 65 1.51 -7.74 4.54
CA CYS A 65 0.54 -7.12 3.63
C CYS A 65 -0.13 -8.18 2.80
N ARG A 66 -1.41 -8.37 3.01
CA ARG A 66 -2.20 -9.31 2.21
C ARG A 66 -2.96 -8.54 1.16
N GLY A 67 -3.22 -9.20 0.04
CA GLY A 67 -3.96 -8.57 -1.05
C GLY A 67 -5.35 -8.10 -0.63
N SER A 68 -5.97 -8.76 0.32
CA SER A 68 -7.29 -8.38 0.83
C SER A 68 -7.26 -7.18 1.77
N LEU A 69 -6.07 -6.79 2.25
CA LEU A 69 -5.93 -5.61 3.11
C LEU A 69 -6.30 -4.36 2.33
N THR A 70 -7.07 -3.46 2.94
CA THR A 70 -7.40 -2.22 2.25
C THR A 70 -6.22 -1.27 2.26
N VAL A 71 -6.22 -0.36 1.28
CA VAL A 71 -5.21 0.68 1.20
C VAL A 71 -5.16 1.49 2.50
N GLY A 72 -6.33 1.85 3.04
CA GLY A 72 -6.38 2.61 4.28
C GLY A 72 -5.73 1.88 5.45
N SER A 73 -5.98 0.58 5.56
CA SER A 73 -5.38 -0.22 6.64
C SER A 73 -3.87 -0.32 6.46
N PHE A 74 -3.41 -0.50 5.23
CA PHE A 74 -1.98 -0.56 4.94
C PHE A 74 -1.30 0.75 5.34
N VAL A 75 -1.85 1.89 4.88
CA VAL A 75 -1.29 3.21 5.18
C VAL A 75 -1.26 3.45 6.69
N SER A 76 -2.34 3.07 7.37
CA SER A 76 -2.45 3.24 8.81
C SER A 76 -1.43 2.39 9.56
N LYS A 77 -1.21 1.15 9.13
CA LYS A 77 -0.21 0.28 9.77
C LYS A 77 1.18 0.90 9.72
N LEU A 78 1.57 1.41 8.56
CA LEU A 78 2.89 2.02 8.41
C LEU A 78 3.03 3.26 9.28
N HIS A 79 1.98 4.07 9.33
CA HIS A 79 2.01 5.28 10.11
C HIS A 79 2.05 5.00 11.61
N LYS A 80 1.18 4.13 12.09
CA LYS A 80 1.08 3.87 13.53
C LYS A 80 2.30 3.18 14.09
N LYS A 81 2.86 2.24 13.34
CA LYS A 81 3.96 1.45 13.86
C LYS A 81 5.32 2.12 13.65
N TYR A 82 5.49 2.80 12.52
CA TYR A 82 6.80 3.31 12.14
C TYR A 82 6.83 4.83 11.97
N GLY A 83 5.69 5.50 12.08
CA GLY A 83 5.63 6.92 11.81
C GLY A 83 5.85 7.26 10.35
N LEU A 84 5.74 6.27 9.47
CA LEU A 84 6.02 6.42 8.06
C LEU A 84 4.76 6.85 7.33
N LYS A 85 4.82 7.99 6.65
CA LYS A 85 3.67 8.54 5.96
C LYS A 85 3.74 8.20 4.48
N VAL A 86 2.76 7.45 4.01
CA VAL A 86 2.72 6.99 2.62
C VAL A 86 1.34 7.19 2.02
N LYS A 87 1.30 7.17 0.68
CA LYS A 87 0.04 7.08 -0.07
C LYS A 87 0.22 6.05 -1.17
N VAL A 88 -0.85 5.34 -1.48
CA VAL A 88 -0.85 4.39 -2.58
C VAL A 88 -1.51 5.07 -3.77
N PHE A 89 -0.81 5.07 -4.90
CA PHE A 89 -1.35 5.61 -6.15
C PHE A 89 -1.62 4.49 -7.13
N THR A 90 -2.44 4.80 -8.13
CA THR A 90 -2.80 3.82 -9.18
C THR A 90 -1.54 3.31 -9.90
N PRO A 91 -1.66 2.18 -10.61
CA PRO A 91 -0.49 1.64 -11.33
C PRO A 91 0.14 2.63 -12.30
N ASP A 92 -0.66 3.52 -12.88
CA ASP A 92 -0.14 4.55 -13.78
C ASP A 92 0.26 5.84 -13.03
N ASN A 93 0.28 5.78 -11.70
CA ASN A 93 0.68 6.92 -10.86
C ASN A 93 -0.20 8.16 -11.09
N TRP A 94 -1.45 7.95 -11.49
CA TRP A 94 -2.36 9.02 -11.89
C TRP A 94 -3.05 9.70 -10.71
N VAL A 95 -3.67 8.90 -9.85
CA VAL A 95 -4.40 9.41 -8.68
C VAL A 95 -4.19 8.49 -7.49
N SER A 96 -4.45 9.01 -6.30
CA SER A 96 -4.40 8.20 -5.09
C SER A 96 -5.53 7.20 -5.09
N VAL A 97 -5.26 6.00 -4.55
CA VAL A 97 -6.27 4.96 -4.43
C VAL A 97 -7.09 5.20 -3.18
N LEU A 98 -8.41 5.08 -3.29
CA LEU A 98 -9.29 5.28 -2.14
C LEU A 98 -9.04 4.25 -1.06
N ALA A 99 -9.16 4.68 0.19
CA ALA A 99 -8.82 3.87 1.35
C ALA A 99 -9.59 2.54 1.43
N GLY A 100 -10.79 2.50 0.89
CA GLY A 100 -11.63 1.30 0.96
C GLY A 100 -11.33 0.25 -0.09
N ILE A 101 -10.39 0.48 -0.98
CA ILE A 101 -10.02 -0.45 -2.04
C ILE A 101 -8.90 -1.35 -1.54
N SER A 102 -8.99 -2.66 -1.83
CA SER A 102 -7.95 -3.60 -1.42
C SER A 102 -6.67 -3.40 -2.22
N LEU A 103 -5.55 -3.83 -1.65
CA LEU A 103 -4.26 -3.74 -2.34
C LEU A 103 -4.27 -4.51 -3.65
N ALA A 104 -4.89 -5.69 -3.64
CA ALA A 104 -4.98 -6.51 -4.87
C ALA A 104 -5.85 -5.84 -5.92
N LYS A 105 -6.97 -5.25 -5.51
CA LYS A 105 -7.85 -4.59 -6.46
C LYS A 105 -7.19 -3.35 -7.05
N ALA A 106 -6.42 -2.63 -6.23
CA ALA A 106 -5.72 -1.44 -6.68
C ALA A 106 -4.81 -1.73 -7.87
N ALA A 107 -4.20 -2.91 -7.88
CA ALA A 107 -3.28 -3.31 -8.96
C ALA A 107 -3.98 -3.45 -10.32
N GLY A 108 -5.29 -3.65 -10.31
CA GLY A 108 -6.06 -3.83 -11.54
C GLY A 108 -6.79 -2.59 -12.02
N LEU A 109 -6.60 -1.45 -11.37
CA LEU A 109 -7.32 -0.24 -11.77
C LEU A 109 -6.81 0.27 -13.13
N LYS A 110 -7.74 0.72 -13.95
CA LYS A 110 -7.44 1.18 -15.30
C LYS A 110 -6.67 2.49 -15.28
N LYS A 111 -6.07 2.82 -16.41
CA LYS A 111 -5.37 4.10 -16.56
C LYS A 111 -6.35 5.26 -16.46
N GLN A 112 -5.88 6.33 -15.84
CA GLN A 112 -6.63 7.60 -15.73
C GLN A 112 -8.01 7.44 -15.08
N ILE A 113 -8.15 6.45 -14.20
CA ILE A 113 -9.39 6.26 -13.47
C ILE A 113 -9.64 7.45 -12.53
N SER A 114 -10.91 7.83 -12.37
CA SER A 114 -11.26 8.89 -11.44
C SER A 114 -11.61 8.29 -10.06
N HIS A 115 -11.57 9.15 -9.03
CA HIS A 115 -12.00 8.72 -7.70
C HIS A 115 -13.45 8.25 -7.71
N ARG A 116 -14.29 8.91 -8.49
CA ARG A 116 -15.69 8.53 -8.60
C ARG A 116 -15.84 7.12 -9.14
N GLU A 117 -15.07 6.78 -10.16
CA GLU A 117 -15.09 5.44 -10.71
C GLU A 117 -14.58 4.41 -9.72
N MET A 118 -13.60 4.80 -8.90
CA MET A 118 -13.05 3.89 -7.89
C MET A 118 -14.07 3.48 -6.85
N GLU A 119 -15.07 4.34 -6.59
CA GLU A 119 -16.03 4.06 -5.53
C GLU A 119 -16.77 2.74 -5.74
N SER A 120 -16.95 2.34 -7.00
CA SER A 120 -17.61 1.08 -7.29
C SER A 120 -16.79 -0.13 -6.88
N TYR A 121 -15.50 0.05 -6.61
CA TYR A 121 -14.62 -1.04 -6.23
C TYR A 121 -14.37 -1.13 -4.73
N ILE A 122 -14.95 -0.22 -3.95
CA ILE A 122 -14.72 -0.23 -2.51
C ILE A 122 -15.37 -1.46 -1.90
N SER A 123 -14.61 -2.15 -1.07
CA SER A 123 -15.05 -3.37 -0.41
C SER A 123 -15.78 -3.05 0.88
N TYR A 124 -16.98 -2.50 0.77
CA TYR A 124 -17.79 -2.28 1.96
C TYR A 124 -18.20 -3.59 2.57
N ILE A 125 -18.48 -4.53 1.72
CA ILE A 125 -18.94 -5.81 2.15
C ILE A 125 -17.81 -6.78 2.00
N ARG A 126 -17.09 -6.97 3.02
CA ARG A 126 -15.89 -7.78 2.94
C ARG A 126 -16.16 -9.25 3.10
N HIS A 127 -17.41 -9.59 3.19
CA HIS A 127 -17.74 -10.98 3.41
C HIS A 127 -17.38 -11.89 2.27
N ASP A 128 -17.17 -11.36 1.08
CA ASP A 128 -16.77 -12.22 -0.01
C ASP A 128 -15.38 -12.81 0.21
N CYS A 129 -14.57 -12.19 1.05
CA CYS A 129 -13.24 -12.70 1.33
C CYS A 129 -12.98 -13.01 2.79
N GLU A 130 -13.59 -12.27 3.70
CA GLU A 130 -13.15 -12.37 5.08
C GLU A 130 -14.14 -13.03 6.00
N ILE A 131 -15.37 -13.13 5.63
CA ILE A 131 -16.34 -13.76 6.49
C ILE A 131 -16.35 -15.26 6.26
N TYR A 132 -16.07 -15.61 5.09
CA TYR A 132 -16.14 -16.99 4.68
C TYR A 132 -14.79 -17.54 4.33
#